data_ad7ce1a694f3fc571ff8be159fc4c21c
#
_entry.id   ad7ce1a694f3fc571ff8be159fc4c21c
#
_cell.length_a   1.000
_cell.length_b   1.000
_cell.length_c   1.000
_cell.angle_alpha   90.00
_cell.angle_beta   90.00
_cell.angle_gamma   90.00
#
_symmetry.space_group_name_H-M   'P 1'
#
loop_
_entity.id
_entity.type
_entity.pdbx_description
1 polymer ?
#
loop_
_entity_poly.entity_id
_entity_poly.type
_entity_poly.pdbx_seq_one_letter_code
_entity_poly.pdbx_strand_id
1 'polypeptide(L)'
;MKKFIPYLICLVLFTVFCCGIYGPVFLHLSQENYFAFDSEAMAFVLREPLGTLYWISRFLMLPLQNQWIGGIYLAILLTLLTWFTDRTLRVSSKWYGIGALLPACILIWAVSRGYNLFMRSEPSKVVFYIYAFLLLTEILALVISLFFKKKTSAEKSFKWPVGLLCSILILVLLNVGAWIYRQNLILSCDMQNKLLIADWDGMIEDALKAKNPDKSIAAFHAIALNQKGQLLEKMFEIDYDFPPTKLDDKDGLDESENFTAECNLFSCLPQPAYHYALCQQVVEGPRLRFLKMMIICSALQQEDALCSRYLAFLDKMPFQHEFVETWERRLENPQLTAEDPTMVRILQQVSFEDGFENDYARPCYIGFNLGVRRATPETLKASMAAALYCKDLDNVIFRAAYLKQIEALPTYVQEALVVASAKRPEILQQFPEISDMMKIRVSSFANEASPYLEQEDTSEVYEALYEKWGNSFLYYYYFGNRNRAVQDGFVTAVN
;
A
#
# COMPACT_ATOMS: atom_id res chain seq x y z
N MET A 1 -14.10 -38.57 -16.26
CA MET A 1 -13.17 -37.47 -16.59
C MET A 1 -13.87 -36.24 -17.15
N LYS A 2 -14.70 -36.32 -18.24
CA LYS A 2 -15.30 -35.14 -18.86
C LYS A 2 -16.18 -34.25 -17.95
N LYS A 3 -16.77 -34.79 -16.87
CA LYS A 3 -17.59 -34.02 -15.91
C LYS A 3 -16.78 -33.07 -15.00
N PHE A 4 -15.45 -33.27 -14.87
CA PHE A 4 -14.58 -32.44 -14.01
C PHE A 4 -13.90 -31.29 -14.78
N ILE A 5 -13.95 -31.29 -16.12
CA ILE A 5 -13.35 -30.26 -16.96
C ILE A 5 -13.80 -28.84 -16.56
N PRO A 6 -15.11 -28.56 -16.30
CA PRO A 6 -15.55 -27.23 -15.89
C PRO A 6 -14.86 -26.74 -14.59
N TYR A 7 -14.75 -27.63 -13.61
CA TYR A 7 -14.13 -27.28 -12.33
C TYR A 7 -12.61 -27.08 -12.45
N LEU A 8 -11.94 -27.85 -13.33
CA LEU A 8 -10.54 -27.65 -13.61
C LEU A 8 -10.27 -26.27 -14.25
N ILE A 9 -11.13 -25.85 -15.17
CA ILE A 9 -11.03 -24.51 -15.79
C ILE A 9 -11.29 -23.42 -14.75
N CYS A 10 -12.31 -23.59 -13.89
CA CYS A 10 -12.56 -22.68 -12.78
C CYS A 10 -11.36 -22.61 -11.84
N LEU A 11 -10.73 -23.74 -11.50
CA LEU A 11 -9.51 -23.79 -10.68
C LEU A 11 -8.39 -22.95 -11.29
N VAL A 12 -8.13 -23.09 -12.58
CA VAL A 12 -7.10 -22.29 -13.27
C VAL A 12 -7.42 -20.80 -13.19
N LEU A 13 -8.66 -20.38 -13.46
CA LEU A 13 -9.06 -18.98 -13.42
C LEU A 13 -9.02 -18.40 -12.00
N PHE A 14 -9.41 -19.16 -10.98
CA PHE A 14 -9.24 -18.77 -9.59
C PHE A 14 -7.76 -18.72 -9.18
N THR A 15 -6.93 -19.61 -9.70
CA THR A 15 -5.48 -19.56 -9.44
C THR A 15 -4.86 -18.31 -10.06
N VAL A 16 -5.24 -17.93 -11.29
CA VAL A 16 -4.79 -16.68 -11.91
C VAL A 16 -5.21 -15.48 -11.08
N PHE A 17 -6.42 -15.48 -10.53
CA PHE A 17 -6.88 -14.41 -9.65
C PHE A 17 -6.11 -14.39 -8.33
N CYS A 18 -6.08 -15.52 -7.60
CA CYS A 18 -5.59 -15.57 -6.23
C CYS A 18 -4.05 -15.56 -6.11
N CYS A 19 -3.32 -16.09 -7.09
CA CYS A 19 -1.86 -16.09 -7.08
C CYS A 19 -1.28 -14.92 -7.87
N GLY A 20 -1.92 -14.58 -9.01
CA GLY A 20 -1.44 -13.56 -9.92
C GLY A 20 -1.99 -12.18 -9.57
N ILE A 21 -3.21 -11.88 -9.99
CA ILE A 21 -3.74 -10.50 -9.96
C ILE A 21 -3.93 -9.99 -8.53
N TYR A 22 -4.62 -10.74 -7.68
CA TYR A 22 -4.94 -10.33 -6.31
C TYR A 22 -4.04 -10.99 -5.25
N GLY A 23 -3.02 -11.73 -5.68
CA GLY A 23 -2.06 -12.42 -4.83
C GLY A 23 -1.32 -11.49 -3.86
N PRO A 24 -0.79 -10.33 -4.30
CA PRO A 24 -0.17 -9.35 -3.40
C PRO A 24 -1.11 -8.86 -2.29
N VAL A 25 -2.40 -8.65 -2.61
CA VAL A 25 -3.42 -8.24 -1.64
C VAL A 25 -3.68 -9.34 -0.60
N PHE A 26 -3.79 -10.61 -1.03
CA PHE A 26 -3.97 -11.72 -0.09
C PHE A 26 -2.74 -11.96 0.78
N LEU A 27 -1.54 -11.77 0.25
CA LEU A 27 -0.31 -11.81 1.03
C LEU A 27 -0.30 -10.68 2.07
N HIS A 28 -0.67 -9.46 1.68
CA HIS A 28 -0.78 -8.33 2.61
C HIS A 28 -1.84 -8.59 3.70
N LEU A 29 -2.99 -9.20 3.37
CA LEU A 29 -3.99 -9.61 4.37
C LEU A 29 -3.40 -10.51 5.46
N SER A 30 -2.42 -11.35 5.13
CA SER A 30 -1.76 -12.19 6.14
C SER A 30 -0.90 -11.39 7.12
N GLN A 31 -0.38 -10.25 6.70
CA GLN A 31 0.40 -9.34 7.56
C GLN A 31 -0.50 -8.53 8.49
N GLU A 32 -1.77 -8.36 8.13
CA GLU A 32 -2.79 -7.80 9.00
C GLU A 32 -3.40 -8.86 9.95
N ASN A 33 -3.11 -10.14 9.72
CA ASN A 33 -3.70 -11.24 10.45
C ASN A 33 -3.00 -11.49 11.79
N TYR A 34 -3.58 -10.98 12.86
CA TYR A 34 -3.17 -11.26 14.23
C TYR A 34 -3.84 -12.55 14.72
N PHE A 35 -3.04 -13.62 14.93
CA PHE A 35 -3.54 -14.91 15.41
C PHE A 35 -2.57 -15.55 16.39
N ALA A 36 -3.12 -16.03 17.53
CA ALA A 36 -2.42 -16.90 18.49
C ALA A 36 -3.34 -17.99 18.98
N PHE A 37 -2.75 -19.10 19.46
CA PHE A 37 -3.50 -20.15 20.16
C PHE A 37 -3.83 -19.76 21.61
N ASP A 38 -3.08 -18.82 22.18
CA ASP A 38 -3.29 -18.30 23.54
C ASP A 38 -4.57 -17.44 23.60
N SER A 39 -5.48 -17.83 24.50
CA SER A 39 -6.76 -17.12 24.68
C SER A 39 -6.61 -15.72 25.27
N GLU A 40 -5.57 -15.44 26.06
CA GLU A 40 -5.29 -14.09 26.58
C GLU A 40 -4.83 -13.18 25.44
N ALA A 41 -3.91 -13.66 24.60
CA ALA A 41 -3.46 -12.93 23.44
C ALA A 41 -4.61 -12.64 22.46
N MET A 42 -5.60 -13.54 22.38
CA MET A 42 -6.78 -13.39 21.51
C MET A 42 -8.00 -12.80 22.20
N ALA A 43 -7.89 -12.33 23.44
CA ALA A 43 -9.03 -11.85 24.23
C ALA A 43 -9.83 -10.74 23.52
N PHE A 44 -9.15 -9.85 22.77
CA PHE A 44 -9.79 -8.78 22.00
C PHE A 44 -10.74 -9.36 20.94
N VAL A 45 -10.27 -10.32 20.15
CA VAL A 45 -11.07 -10.97 19.10
C VAL A 45 -12.19 -11.82 19.70
N LEU A 46 -11.89 -12.58 20.74
CA LEU A 46 -12.86 -13.51 21.37
C LEU A 46 -14.01 -12.80 22.08
N ARG A 47 -13.82 -11.54 22.51
CA ARG A 47 -14.89 -10.72 23.13
C ARG A 47 -15.84 -10.08 22.13
N GLU A 48 -15.48 -10.03 20.86
CA GLU A 48 -16.38 -9.50 19.83
C GLU A 48 -17.58 -10.44 19.57
N PRO A 49 -18.71 -9.91 19.07
CA PRO A 49 -19.79 -10.74 18.56
C PRO A 49 -19.25 -11.69 17.49
N LEU A 50 -19.53 -12.99 17.59
CA LEU A 50 -18.97 -14.05 16.72
C LEU A 50 -17.45 -14.24 16.84
N GLY A 51 -16.81 -13.77 17.92
CA GLY A 51 -15.36 -13.77 18.12
C GLY A 51 -14.70 -15.15 17.91
N THR A 52 -15.37 -16.25 18.37
CA THR A 52 -14.88 -17.61 18.12
C THR A 52 -14.80 -17.94 16.62
N LEU A 53 -15.79 -17.48 15.83
CA LEU A 53 -15.77 -17.70 14.38
C LEU A 53 -14.69 -16.86 13.70
N TYR A 54 -14.45 -15.64 14.14
CA TYR A 54 -13.34 -14.81 13.68
C TYR A 54 -11.99 -15.42 14.07
N TRP A 55 -11.86 -15.98 15.26
CA TRP A 55 -10.66 -16.71 15.69
C TRP A 55 -10.36 -17.90 14.75
N ILE A 56 -11.37 -18.72 14.46
CA ILE A 56 -11.26 -19.84 13.50
C ILE A 56 -10.85 -19.31 12.11
N SER A 57 -11.48 -18.23 11.64
CA SER A 57 -11.19 -17.65 10.34
C SER A 57 -9.75 -17.12 10.24
N ARG A 58 -9.25 -16.49 11.32
CA ARG A 58 -7.85 -16.04 11.42
C ARG A 58 -6.86 -17.21 11.38
N PHE A 59 -7.20 -18.33 12.04
CA PHE A 59 -6.43 -19.58 11.91
C PHE A 59 -6.39 -20.08 10.46
N LEU A 60 -7.53 -20.10 9.80
CA LEU A 60 -7.67 -20.55 8.41
C LEU A 60 -7.00 -19.60 7.40
N MET A 61 -6.61 -18.40 7.80
CA MET A 61 -5.81 -17.48 6.97
C MET A 61 -4.30 -17.78 7.01
N LEU A 62 -3.79 -18.60 7.92
CA LEU A 62 -2.36 -18.86 8.05
C LEU A 62 -1.66 -19.30 6.75
N PRO A 63 -2.28 -20.08 5.84
CA PRO A 63 -1.67 -20.41 4.56
C PRO A 63 -1.37 -19.21 3.65
N LEU A 64 -2.02 -18.06 3.87
CA LEU A 64 -1.84 -16.84 3.06
C LEU A 64 -0.48 -16.16 3.25
N GLN A 65 0.33 -16.57 4.22
CA GLN A 65 1.68 -16.03 4.45
C GLN A 65 2.66 -16.28 3.29
N ASN A 66 2.30 -17.14 2.37
CA ASN A 66 3.01 -17.33 1.11
C ASN A 66 2.02 -17.12 -0.04
N GLN A 67 2.35 -16.21 -0.96
CA GLN A 67 1.46 -15.81 -2.06
C GLN A 67 1.00 -17.00 -2.91
N TRP A 68 1.92 -17.93 -3.23
CA TRP A 68 1.60 -19.09 -4.09
C TRP A 68 0.82 -20.16 -3.34
N ILE A 69 1.27 -20.52 -2.13
CA ILE A 69 0.59 -21.54 -1.30
C ILE A 69 -0.80 -21.04 -0.92
N GLY A 70 -0.91 -19.80 -0.46
CA GLY A 70 -2.17 -19.17 -0.07
C GLY A 70 -3.11 -18.99 -1.25
N GLY A 71 -2.60 -18.54 -2.39
CA GLY A 71 -3.40 -18.37 -3.60
C GLY A 71 -3.95 -19.71 -4.13
N ILE A 72 -3.14 -20.77 -4.18
CA ILE A 72 -3.59 -22.11 -4.56
C ILE A 72 -4.61 -22.65 -3.55
N TYR A 73 -4.36 -22.47 -2.25
CA TYR A 73 -5.31 -22.84 -1.20
C TYR A 73 -6.68 -22.18 -1.40
N LEU A 74 -6.73 -20.86 -1.61
CA LEU A 74 -7.98 -20.14 -1.90
C LEU A 74 -8.63 -20.63 -3.19
N ALA A 75 -7.86 -20.82 -4.26
CA ALA A 75 -8.38 -21.31 -5.54
C ALA A 75 -9.04 -22.69 -5.42
N ILE A 76 -8.45 -23.59 -4.63
CA ILE A 76 -9.04 -24.90 -4.32
C ILE A 76 -10.35 -24.73 -3.56
N LEU A 77 -10.41 -23.90 -2.51
CA LEU A 77 -11.61 -23.67 -1.73
C LEU A 77 -12.74 -23.07 -2.58
N LEU A 78 -12.44 -22.08 -3.43
CA LEU A 78 -13.42 -21.47 -4.34
C LEU A 78 -13.92 -22.47 -5.39
N THR A 79 -13.04 -23.35 -5.86
CA THR A 79 -13.43 -24.43 -6.80
C THR A 79 -14.30 -25.47 -6.11
N LEU A 80 -13.99 -25.84 -4.87
CA LEU A 80 -14.84 -26.72 -4.06
C LEU A 80 -16.21 -26.08 -3.82
N LEU A 81 -16.25 -24.79 -3.50
CA LEU A 81 -17.51 -24.06 -3.35
C LEU A 81 -18.33 -24.06 -4.64
N THR A 82 -17.68 -23.89 -5.80
CA THR A 82 -18.33 -24.03 -7.11
C THR A 82 -18.97 -25.42 -7.28
N TRP A 83 -18.20 -26.45 -6.99
CA TRP A 83 -18.68 -27.85 -7.13
C TRP A 83 -19.81 -28.16 -6.15
N PHE A 84 -19.71 -27.75 -4.88
CA PHE A 84 -20.77 -27.95 -3.88
C PHE A 84 -22.04 -27.18 -4.25
N THR A 85 -21.92 -25.95 -4.76
CA THR A 85 -23.04 -25.16 -5.25
C THR A 85 -23.78 -25.89 -6.41
N ASP A 86 -23.04 -26.34 -7.40
CA ASP A 86 -23.62 -27.12 -8.52
C ASP A 86 -24.32 -28.40 -8.05
N ARG A 87 -23.73 -29.10 -7.09
CA ARG A 87 -24.29 -30.29 -6.47
C ARG A 87 -25.58 -30.00 -5.71
N THR A 88 -25.59 -28.95 -4.91
CA THR A 88 -26.74 -28.51 -4.12
C THR A 88 -27.92 -28.09 -5.00
N LEU A 89 -27.67 -27.31 -6.03
CA LEU A 89 -28.67 -26.88 -7.02
C LEU A 89 -29.08 -27.98 -7.96
N ARG A 90 -28.45 -29.18 -7.88
CA ARG A 90 -28.72 -30.33 -8.77
C ARG A 90 -28.68 -29.95 -10.25
N VAL A 91 -27.74 -29.09 -10.64
CA VAL A 91 -27.65 -28.59 -12.00
C VAL A 91 -27.48 -29.73 -13.01
N SER A 92 -28.10 -29.60 -14.18
CA SER A 92 -27.91 -30.55 -15.26
C SER A 92 -26.51 -30.41 -15.89
N SER A 93 -26.07 -31.42 -16.65
CA SER A 93 -24.74 -31.42 -17.29
C SER A 93 -24.48 -30.21 -18.19
N LYS A 94 -25.53 -29.60 -18.73
CA LYS A 94 -25.47 -28.37 -19.55
C LYS A 94 -25.05 -27.14 -18.73
N TRP A 95 -25.29 -27.15 -17.42
CA TRP A 95 -25.07 -26.01 -16.54
C TRP A 95 -23.90 -26.20 -15.57
N TYR A 96 -23.08 -27.26 -15.71
CA TYR A 96 -21.92 -27.46 -14.85
C TYR A 96 -20.97 -26.27 -14.91
N GLY A 97 -20.53 -25.81 -13.74
CA GLY A 97 -19.68 -24.66 -13.53
C GLY A 97 -20.46 -23.41 -13.17
N ILE A 98 -21.80 -23.32 -13.37
CA ILE A 98 -22.57 -22.11 -13.02
C ILE A 98 -22.48 -21.75 -11.55
N GLY A 99 -22.18 -22.72 -10.67
CA GLY A 99 -21.92 -22.50 -9.26
C GLY A 99 -20.75 -21.57 -8.97
N ALA A 100 -19.89 -21.27 -9.95
CA ALA A 100 -18.82 -20.28 -9.83
C ALA A 100 -19.33 -18.85 -9.57
N LEU A 101 -20.62 -18.58 -9.81
CA LEU A 101 -21.25 -17.31 -9.45
C LEU A 101 -21.12 -17.00 -7.94
N LEU A 102 -21.30 -18.00 -7.07
CA LEU A 102 -21.24 -17.77 -5.62
C LEU A 102 -19.83 -17.35 -5.16
N PRO A 103 -18.74 -18.09 -5.44
CA PRO A 103 -17.41 -17.62 -5.12
C PRO A 103 -17.04 -16.31 -5.85
N ALA A 104 -17.50 -16.07 -7.08
CA ALA A 104 -17.30 -14.79 -7.76
C ALA A 104 -17.92 -13.62 -6.98
N CYS A 105 -19.12 -13.78 -6.41
CA CYS A 105 -19.72 -12.76 -5.56
C CYS A 105 -18.86 -12.45 -4.31
N ILE A 106 -18.27 -13.47 -3.68
CA ILE A 106 -17.36 -13.26 -2.53
C ILE A 106 -16.14 -12.46 -2.97
N LEU A 107 -15.53 -12.80 -4.11
CA LEU A 107 -14.38 -12.08 -4.64
C LEU A 107 -14.73 -10.66 -5.08
N ILE A 108 -15.89 -10.44 -5.71
CA ILE A 108 -16.38 -9.10 -6.06
C ILE A 108 -16.56 -8.26 -4.79
N TRP A 109 -17.12 -8.86 -3.73
CA TRP A 109 -17.23 -8.19 -2.44
C TRP A 109 -15.83 -7.81 -1.91
N ALA A 110 -14.85 -8.72 -1.90
CA ALA A 110 -13.49 -8.43 -1.46
C ALA A 110 -12.84 -7.30 -2.27
N VAL A 111 -12.95 -7.35 -3.61
CA VAL A 111 -12.46 -6.29 -4.51
C VAL A 111 -13.15 -4.96 -4.24
N SER A 112 -14.46 -4.96 -3.94
CA SER A 112 -15.21 -3.72 -3.68
C SER A 112 -14.77 -3.00 -2.39
N ARG A 113 -14.24 -3.75 -1.40
CA ARG A 113 -13.79 -3.18 -0.12
C ARG A 113 -12.56 -2.26 -0.26
N GLY A 114 -11.68 -2.51 -1.24
CA GLY A 114 -10.46 -1.73 -1.39
C GLY A 114 -9.58 -1.79 -0.15
N TYR A 115 -9.00 -0.66 0.27
CA TYR A 115 -8.18 -0.56 1.50
C TYR A 115 -8.94 -0.92 2.78
N ASN A 116 -10.27 -0.73 2.83
CA ASN A 116 -11.09 -1.15 3.97
C ASN A 116 -11.05 -2.66 4.23
N LEU A 117 -10.53 -3.46 3.27
CA LEU A 117 -10.34 -4.90 3.46
C LEU A 117 -9.32 -5.22 4.56
N PHE A 118 -8.45 -4.26 4.90
CA PHE A 118 -7.39 -4.43 5.90
C PHE A 118 -7.80 -4.02 7.31
N MET A 119 -8.97 -3.39 7.47
CA MET A 119 -9.41 -2.84 8.75
C MET A 119 -10.06 -3.87 9.67
N ARG A 120 -9.85 -3.78 10.99
CA ARG A 120 -10.50 -4.59 12.06
C ARG A 120 -10.55 -6.08 11.76
N SER A 121 -11.76 -6.62 11.71
CA SER A 121 -12.06 -8.02 11.41
C SER A 121 -12.20 -8.31 9.90
N GLU A 122 -12.16 -7.30 9.04
CA GLU A 122 -12.34 -7.46 7.58
C GLU A 122 -11.35 -8.46 6.95
N PRO A 123 -10.06 -8.47 7.31
CA PRO A 123 -9.12 -9.44 6.74
C PRO A 123 -9.59 -10.89 6.83
N SER A 124 -10.17 -11.28 7.96
CA SER A 124 -10.63 -12.65 8.18
C SER A 124 -11.95 -12.97 7.50
N LYS A 125 -12.74 -11.96 7.09
CA LYS A 125 -14.08 -12.16 6.51
C LYS A 125 -14.03 -12.84 5.14
N VAL A 126 -12.98 -12.65 4.35
CA VAL A 126 -12.84 -13.34 3.04
C VAL A 126 -12.88 -14.86 3.26
N VAL A 127 -12.03 -15.36 4.14
CA VAL A 127 -11.94 -16.79 4.46
C VAL A 127 -13.21 -17.24 5.21
N PHE A 128 -13.71 -16.42 6.12
CA PHE A 128 -14.96 -16.67 6.83
C PHE A 128 -16.13 -16.93 5.86
N TYR A 129 -16.35 -16.06 4.87
CA TYR A 129 -17.44 -16.24 3.91
C TYR A 129 -17.26 -17.48 3.07
N ILE A 130 -16.05 -17.79 2.62
CA ILE A 130 -15.78 -19.00 1.85
C ILE A 130 -16.19 -20.24 2.64
N TYR A 131 -15.73 -20.37 3.89
CA TYR A 131 -16.09 -21.53 4.73
C TYR A 131 -17.55 -21.55 5.18
N ALA A 132 -18.13 -20.39 5.49
CA ALA A 132 -19.54 -20.28 5.82
C ALA A 132 -20.43 -20.76 4.67
N PHE A 133 -20.13 -20.36 3.45
CA PHE A 133 -20.87 -20.80 2.27
C PHE A 133 -20.59 -22.26 1.91
N LEU A 134 -19.38 -22.78 2.12
CA LEU A 134 -19.08 -24.21 1.99
C LEU A 134 -19.95 -25.03 2.94
N LEU A 135 -20.02 -24.65 4.22
CA LEU A 135 -20.86 -25.32 5.22
C LEU A 135 -22.34 -25.20 4.86
N LEU A 136 -22.80 -24.00 4.49
CA LEU A 136 -24.19 -23.75 4.12
C LEU A 136 -24.62 -24.59 2.92
N THR A 137 -23.80 -24.68 1.88
CA THR A 137 -24.11 -25.48 0.68
C THR A 137 -24.18 -26.98 1.01
N GLU A 138 -23.33 -27.49 1.91
CA GLU A 138 -23.42 -28.89 2.36
C GLU A 138 -24.68 -29.16 3.19
N ILE A 139 -25.04 -28.27 4.14
CA ILE A 139 -26.27 -28.39 4.91
C ILE A 139 -27.49 -28.37 3.98
N LEU A 140 -27.56 -27.44 3.04
CA LEU A 140 -28.64 -27.36 2.06
C LEU A 140 -28.70 -28.61 1.18
N ALA A 141 -27.57 -29.15 0.74
CA ALA A 141 -27.51 -30.40 -0.03
C ALA A 141 -28.06 -31.57 0.76
N LEU A 142 -27.73 -31.65 2.06
CA LEU A 142 -28.28 -32.66 2.97
C LEU A 142 -29.82 -32.54 3.08
N VAL A 143 -30.31 -31.35 3.42
CA VAL A 143 -31.76 -31.07 3.55
C VAL A 143 -32.48 -31.42 2.27
N ILE A 144 -32.01 -30.96 1.12
CA ILE A 144 -32.61 -31.27 -0.17
C ILE A 144 -32.61 -32.79 -0.44
N SER A 145 -31.60 -33.52 -0.01
CA SER A 145 -31.52 -34.97 -0.19
C SER A 145 -32.55 -35.72 0.65
N LEU A 146 -32.93 -35.17 1.82
CA LEU A 146 -33.98 -35.77 2.69
C LEU A 146 -35.38 -35.63 2.08
N PHE A 147 -35.68 -34.49 1.48
CA PHE A 147 -37.02 -34.20 0.95
C PHE A 147 -37.23 -34.61 -0.50
N PHE A 148 -36.18 -34.69 -1.31
CA PHE A 148 -36.27 -34.94 -2.74
C PHE A 148 -35.43 -36.15 -3.19
N LYS A 149 -36.08 -37.25 -3.61
CA LYS A 149 -35.39 -38.39 -4.20
C LYS A 149 -34.71 -37.99 -5.52
N LYS A 150 -33.50 -38.51 -5.72
CA LYS A 150 -32.70 -38.26 -6.93
C LYS A 150 -33.39 -38.81 -8.17
N LYS A 151 -33.85 -37.93 -9.05
CA LYS A 151 -34.36 -38.35 -10.36
C LYS A 151 -33.18 -38.76 -11.23
N THR A 152 -33.02 -40.04 -11.54
CA THR A 152 -32.01 -40.53 -12.47
C THR A 152 -32.35 -40.07 -13.88
N SER A 153 -31.66 -38.99 -14.29
CA SER A 153 -31.72 -38.51 -15.66
C SER A 153 -30.68 -39.25 -16.49
N ALA A 154 -31.10 -39.84 -17.62
CA ALA A 154 -30.23 -40.51 -18.57
C ALA A 154 -29.15 -39.52 -19.07
N GLU A 155 -27.88 -39.96 -19.04
CA GLU A 155 -26.75 -39.14 -19.49
C GLU A 155 -26.85 -38.85 -21.00
N LYS A 156 -27.19 -37.63 -21.35
CA LYS A 156 -27.08 -37.15 -22.73
C LYS A 156 -25.62 -36.80 -23.03
N SER A 157 -25.21 -36.97 -24.29
CA SER A 157 -23.84 -36.73 -24.76
C SER A 157 -23.30 -35.38 -24.29
N PHE A 158 -22.04 -35.37 -23.90
CA PHE A 158 -21.33 -34.18 -23.46
C PHE A 158 -21.30 -33.14 -24.61
N LYS A 159 -22.06 -32.08 -24.46
CA LYS A 159 -21.89 -30.82 -25.20
C LYS A 159 -21.25 -29.81 -24.27
N TRP A 160 -20.45 -28.88 -24.79
CA TRP A 160 -19.85 -27.80 -23.97
C TRP A 160 -20.93 -27.19 -23.08
N PRO A 161 -20.76 -27.24 -21.75
CA PRO A 161 -21.81 -26.78 -20.86
C PRO A 161 -21.90 -25.23 -20.96
N VAL A 162 -23.10 -24.74 -21.19
CA VAL A 162 -23.42 -23.31 -21.23
C VAL A 162 -22.99 -22.65 -19.90
N GLY A 163 -23.21 -23.37 -18.79
CA GLY A 163 -22.77 -22.90 -17.46
C GLY A 163 -21.27 -22.63 -17.40
N LEU A 164 -20.43 -23.44 -18.02
CA LEU A 164 -18.99 -23.19 -18.08
C LEU A 164 -18.65 -21.92 -18.85
N LEU A 165 -19.26 -21.67 -19.98
CA LEU A 165 -19.02 -20.45 -20.76
C LEU A 165 -19.41 -19.19 -19.95
N CYS A 166 -20.55 -19.23 -19.26
CA CYS A 166 -20.94 -18.15 -18.35
C CYS A 166 -19.93 -17.95 -17.23
N SER A 167 -19.41 -19.02 -16.62
CA SER A 167 -18.43 -18.93 -15.55
C SER A 167 -17.11 -18.39 -16.05
N ILE A 168 -16.62 -18.83 -17.21
CA ILE A 168 -15.40 -18.28 -17.83
C ILE A 168 -15.58 -16.78 -18.04
N LEU A 169 -16.68 -16.36 -18.64
CA LEU A 169 -16.93 -14.94 -18.90
C LEU A 169 -16.90 -14.14 -17.58
N ILE A 170 -17.61 -14.58 -16.55
CA ILE A 170 -17.69 -13.90 -15.25
C ILE A 170 -16.31 -13.85 -14.58
N LEU A 171 -15.57 -14.96 -14.56
CA LEU A 171 -14.25 -14.99 -13.92
C LEU A 171 -13.21 -14.19 -14.70
N VAL A 172 -13.27 -14.15 -16.03
CA VAL A 172 -12.42 -13.27 -16.84
C VAL A 172 -12.77 -11.80 -16.57
N LEU A 173 -14.05 -11.44 -16.55
CA LEU A 173 -14.48 -10.08 -16.20
C LEU A 173 -14.08 -9.68 -14.78
N LEU A 174 -14.13 -10.61 -13.82
CA LEU A 174 -13.65 -10.39 -12.47
C LEU A 174 -12.14 -10.10 -12.45
N ASN A 175 -11.33 -10.90 -13.15
CA ASN A 175 -9.88 -10.71 -13.22
C ASN A 175 -9.52 -9.34 -13.85
N VAL A 176 -10.11 -9.03 -14.99
CA VAL A 176 -9.87 -7.76 -15.70
C VAL A 176 -10.41 -6.59 -14.88
N GLY A 177 -11.59 -6.72 -14.29
CA GLY A 177 -12.19 -5.69 -13.46
C GLY A 177 -11.38 -5.40 -12.20
N ALA A 178 -10.90 -6.43 -11.50
CA ALA A 178 -10.05 -6.25 -10.33
C ALA A 178 -8.78 -5.47 -10.67
N TRP A 179 -8.12 -5.80 -11.78
CA TRP A 179 -6.94 -5.07 -12.24
C TRP A 179 -7.26 -3.62 -12.60
N ILE A 180 -8.33 -3.36 -13.36
CA ILE A 180 -8.68 -2.00 -13.81
C ILE A 180 -9.09 -1.11 -12.62
N TYR A 181 -9.96 -1.62 -11.73
CA TYR A 181 -10.54 -0.81 -10.66
C TYR A 181 -9.69 -0.75 -9.38
N ARG A 182 -8.74 -1.69 -9.19
CA ARG A 182 -7.92 -1.79 -7.98
C ARG A 182 -6.43 -1.86 -8.27
N GLN A 183 -5.99 -1.32 -9.41
CA GLN A 183 -4.57 -1.33 -9.80
C GLN A 183 -3.69 -0.75 -8.71
N ASN A 184 -4.03 0.44 -8.17
CA ASN A 184 -3.24 1.08 -7.13
C ASN A 184 -3.17 0.23 -5.85
N LEU A 185 -4.29 -0.33 -5.39
CA LEU A 185 -4.30 -1.24 -4.23
C LEU A 185 -3.39 -2.45 -4.46
N ILE A 186 -3.47 -3.07 -5.63
CA ILE A 186 -2.68 -4.25 -5.97
C ILE A 186 -1.18 -3.89 -6.00
N LEU A 187 -0.84 -2.80 -6.67
CA LEU A 187 0.54 -2.33 -6.77
C LEU A 187 1.10 -1.88 -5.42
N SER A 188 0.32 -1.14 -4.62
CA SER A 188 0.78 -0.69 -3.30
C SER A 188 1.01 -1.86 -2.34
N CYS A 189 0.17 -2.90 -2.38
CA CYS A 189 0.40 -4.13 -1.62
C CYS A 189 1.65 -4.87 -2.10
N ASP A 190 1.90 -4.91 -3.40
CA ASP A 190 3.13 -5.52 -3.95
C ASP A 190 4.37 -4.73 -3.55
N MET A 191 4.33 -3.40 -3.64
CA MET A 191 5.40 -2.51 -3.17
C MET A 191 5.67 -2.69 -1.67
N GLN A 192 4.64 -2.84 -0.84
CA GLN A 192 4.80 -3.09 0.58
C GLN A 192 5.42 -4.47 0.87
N ASN A 193 5.06 -5.49 0.09
CA ASN A 193 5.71 -6.79 0.18
C ASN A 193 7.20 -6.72 -0.24
N LYS A 194 7.52 -5.94 -1.27
CA LYS A 194 8.89 -5.68 -1.74
C LYS A 194 9.71 -4.86 -0.73
N LEU A 195 9.07 -3.94 -0.02
CA LEU A 195 9.70 -3.16 1.06
C LEU A 195 10.27 -4.07 2.15
N LEU A 196 9.58 -5.16 2.50
CA LEU A 196 10.03 -6.12 3.52
C LEU A 196 11.33 -6.86 3.14
N ILE A 197 11.65 -6.94 1.86
CA ILE A 197 12.86 -7.59 1.32
C ILE A 197 13.84 -6.60 0.69
N ALA A 198 13.63 -5.29 0.89
CA ALA A 198 14.45 -4.21 0.35
C ALA A 198 14.59 -4.21 -1.18
N ASP A 199 13.57 -4.65 -1.91
CA ASP A 199 13.51 -4.60 -3.38
C ASP A 199 13.07 -3.22 -3.87
N TRP A 200 13.97 -2.24 -3.72
CA TRP A 200 13.70 -0.84 -4.06
C TRP A 200 13.45 -0.64 -5.56
N ASP A 201 14.17 -1.37 -6.42
CA ASP A 201 13.99 -1.28 -7.87
C ASP A 201 12.63 -1.81 -8.28
N GLY A 202 12.21 -2.95 -7.74
CA GLY A 202 10.87 -3.49 -7.98
C GLY A 202 9.75 -2.57 -7.50
N MET A 203 9.94 -1.84 -6.39
CA MET A 203 8.98 -0.82 -5.93
C MET A 203 8.87 0.35 -6.90
N ILE A 204 10.00 0.87 -7.42
CA ILE A 204 10.01 1.95 -8.40
C ILE A 204 9.32 1.50 -9.70
N GLU A 205 9.62 0.29 -10.19
CA GLU A 205 8.96 -0.25 -11.37
C GLU A 205 7.44 -0.37 -11.21
N ASP A 206 6.95 -0.75 -10.03
CA ASP A 206 5.51 -0.85 -9.78
C ASP A 206 4.84 0.53 -9.72
N ALA A 207 5.50 1.52 -9.12
CA ALA A 207 5.00 2.88 -9.13
C ALA A 207 4.82 3.43 -10.56
N LEU A 208 5.78 3.15 -11.45
CA LEU A 208 5.72 3.57 -12.86
C LEU A 208 4.66 2.83 -13.69
N LYS A 209 4.15 1.67 -13.22
CA LYS A 209 3.02 0.96 -13.86
C LYS A 209 1.66 1.59 -13.53
N ALA A 210 1.57 2.36 -12.45
CA ALA A 210 0.32 2.99 -12.04
C ALA A 210 -0.07 4.10 -13.02
N LYS A 211 -1.30 4.04 -13.56
CA LYS A 211 -1.78 5.06 -14.51
C LYS A 211 -2.13 6.38 -13.81
N ASN A 212 -2.75 6.26 -12.64
CA ASN A 212 -3.12 7.39 -11.80
C ASN A 212 -2.69 7.04 -10.36
N PRO A 213 -1.41 7.27 -10.00
CA PRO A 213 -0.89 6.91 -8.70
C PRO A 213 -1.70 7.57 -7.57
N ASP A 214 -2.09 6.77 -6.55
CA ASP A 214 -2.67 7.30 -5.32
C ASP A 214 -1.57 7.63 -4.29
N LYS A 215 -1.96 8.13 -3.13
CA LYS A 215 -1.04 8.51 -2.05
C LYS A 215 -0.17 7.33 -1.61
N SER A 216 -0.72 6.12 -1.59
CA SER A 216 -0.01 4.91 -1.20
C SER A 216 1.14 4.59 -2.18
N ILE A 217 0.86 4.63 -3.48
CA ILE A 217 1.87 4.45 -4.52
C ILE A 217 2.96 5.52 -4.41
N ALA A 218 2.56 6.79 -4.28
CA ALA A 218 3.52 7.90 -4.17
C ALA A 218 4.40 7.78 -2.91
N ALA A 219 3.82 7.36 -1.79
CA ALA A 219 4.54 7.16 -0.55
C ALA A 219 5.59 6.05 -0.66
N PHE A 220 5.22 4.88 -1.15
CA PHE A 220 6.17 3.77 -1.34
C PHE A 220 7.22 4.07 -2.42
N HIS A 221 6.86 4.79 -3.48
CA HIS A 221 7.82 5.30 -4.47
C HIS A 221 8.84 6.23 -3.82
N ALA A 222 8.38 7.19 -3.01
CA ALA A 222 9.25 8.12 -2.30
C ALA A 222 10.19 7.38 -1.31
N ILE A 223 9.69 6.36 -0.59
CA ILE A 223 10.53 5.51 0.27
C ILE A 223 11.64 4.84 -0.55
N ALA A 224 11.29 4.19 -1.66
CA ALA A 224 12.26 3.48 -2.49
C ALA A 224 13.32 4.43 -3.09
N LEU A 225 12.89 5.59 -3.61
CA LEU A 225 13.80 6.62 -4.11
C LEU A 225 14.70 7.19 -3.03
N ASN A 226 14.17 7.40 -1.81
CA ASN A 226 14.97 7.87 -0.68
C ASN A 226 16.05 6.86 -0.30
N GLN A 227 15.70 5.58 -0.24
CA GLN A 227 16.65 4.51 0.06
C GLN A 227 17.76 4.40 -1.01
N LYS A 228 17.44 4.69 -2.26
CA LYS A 228 18.43 4.75 -3.36
C LYS A 228 19.16 6.09 -3.45
N GLY A 229 18.81 7.10 -2.67
CA GLY A 229 19.38 8.45 -2.76
C GLY A 229 18.96 9.23 -4.01
N GLN A 230 17.87 8.84 -4.68
CA GLN A 230 17.40 9.42 -5.94
C GLN A 230 16.13 10.30 -5.75
N LEU A 231 15.70 10.57 -4.53
CA LEU A 231 14.42 11.22 -4.24
C LEU A 231 14.32 12.62 -4.89
N LEU A 232 15.37 13.45 -4.77
CA LEU A 232 15.38 14.82 -5.32
C LEU A 232 15.59 14.90 -6.85
N GLU A 233 15.76 13.75 -7.52
CA GLU A 233 15.97 13.68 -8.96
C GLU A 233 14.81 13.04 -9.69
N LYS A 234 14.02 12.20 -8.99
CA LYS A 234 13.04 11.32 -9.61
C LYS A 234 11.64 11.35 -8.98
N MET A 235 11.42 12.12 -7.89
CA MET A 235 10.13 12.10 -7.21
C MET A 235 8.95 12.47 -8.12
N PHE A 236 9.16 13.30 -9.14
CA PHE A 236 8.12 13.70 -10.08
C PHE A 236 8.05 12.83 -11.35
N GLU A 237 8.66 11.62 -11.36
CA GLU A 237 8.46 10.64 -12.44
C GLU A 237 7.03 10.03 -12.43
N ILE A 238 6.29 10.24 -11.37
CA ILE A 238 4.88 9.88 -11.23
C ILE A 238 4.03 11.11 -10.94
N ASP A 239 2.75 11.06 -11.31
CA ASP A 239 1.81 12.13 -11.02
C ASP A 239 1.39 12.16 -9.55
N TYR A 240 1.22 13.39 -9.03
CA TYR A 240 0.68 13.65 -7.69
C TYR A 240 -0.64 14.42 -7.86
N ASP A 241 -1.76 13.69 -8.01
CA ASP A 241 -3.09 14.30 -8.11
C ASP A 241 -3.86 14.24 -6.78
N PHE A 242 -3.18 14.63 -5.69
CA PHE A 242 -3.77 14.72 -4.35
C PHE A 242 -3.17 15.89 -3.58
N PRO A 243 -3.91 16.49 -2.61
CA PRO A 243 -3.43 17.68 -1.90
C PRO A 243 -2.21 17.38 -1.04
N PRO A 244 -1.20 18.28 -1.07
CA PRO A 244 0.02 18.10 -0.28
C PRO A 244 -0.16 18.35 1.23
N THR A 245 -1.33 18.84 1.64
CA THR A 245 -1.58 19.32 3.01
C THR A 245 -1.93 18.24 4.01
N LYS A 246 -2.52 17.13 3.54
CA LYS A 246 -2.91 16.00 4.38
C LYS A 246 -2.69 14.69 3.67
N LEU A 247 -2.13 13.73 4.40
CA LEU A 247 -2.03 12.34 3.96
C LEU A 247 -3.29 11.53 4.36
N ASP A 248 -3.95 11.94 5.44
CA ASP A 248 -5.20 11.35 5.91
C ASP A 248 -6.41 11.88 5.14
N ASP A 249 -7.30 11.00 4.73
CA ASP A 249 -8.55 11.34 4.07
C ASP A 249 -9.72 11.26 5.07
N LYS A 250 -10.53 12.31 5.16
CA LYS A 250 -11.69 12.32 6.04
C LYS A 250 -12.88 11.52 5.48
N ASP A 251 -12.82 11.11 4.23
CA ASP A 251 -13.96 10.53 3.50
C ASP A 251 -14.06 9.00 3.60
N GLY A 252 -13.41 8.35 4.57
CA GLY A 252 -13.67 6.97 4.96
C GLY A 252 -13.05 5.87 4.09
N LEU A 253 -12.19 6.21 3.13
CA LEU A 253 -11.34 5.28 2.40
C LEU A 253 -9.88 5.58 2.76
N ASP A 254 -9.51 5.22 3.97
CA ASP A 254 -8.23 5.63 4.52
C ASP A 254 -7.07 4.79 3.98
N GLU A 255 -6.61 5.13 2.77
CA GLU A 255 -5.39 4.58 2.20
C GLU A 255 -4.14 4.97 2.99
N SER A 256 -4.22 6.04 3.81
CA SER A 256 -3.10 6.52 4.62
C SER A 256 -2.67 5.49 5.66
N GLU A 257 -3.57 4.65 6.14
CA GLU A 257 -3.23 3.55 7.05
C GLU A 257 -2.23 2.56 6.43
N ASN A 258 -2.20 2.47 5.11
CA ASN A 258 -1.32 1.53 4.42
C ASN A 258 0.15 1.96 4.41
N PHE A 259 0.46 3.25 4.55
CA PHE A 259 1.82 3.75 4.38
C PHE A 259 2.33 4.69 5.48
N THR A 260 1.47 5.24 6.34
CA THR A 260 1.89 6.30 7.28
C THR A 260 2.97 5.84 8.27
N ALA A 261 2.84 4.63 8.81
CA ALA A 261 3.85 4.08 9.72
C ALA A 261 5.21 3.91 9.02
N GLU A 262 5.20 3.31 7.84
CA GLU A 262 6.39 3.07 7.03
C GLU A 262 7.04 4.37 6.55
N CYS A 263 6.26 5.35 6.10
CA CYS A 263 6.78 6.67 5.74
C CYS A 263 7.51 7.34 6.89
N ASN A 264 6.93 7.31 8.08
CA ASN A 264 7.59 7.88 9.26
C ASN A 264 8.88 7.12 9.60
N LEU A 265 8.84 5.78 9.62
CA LEU A 265 10.02 4.97 9.92
C LEU A 265 11.15 5.25 8.92
N PHE A 266 10.87 5.20 7.61
CA PHE A 266 11.85 5.40 6.55
C PHE A 266 12.24 6.87 6.34
N SER A 267 11.54 7.80 6.98
CA SER A 267 11.95 9.19 7.18
C SER A 267 12.78 9.40 8.44
N CYS A 268 13.26 8.31 9.06
CA CYS A 268 14.09 8.34 10.28
C CYS A 268 13.37 8.87 11.54
N LEU A 269 12.06 8.68 11.57
CA LEU A 269 11.15 9.13 12.65
C LEU A 269 10.47 7.91 13.33
N PRO A 270 11.20 7.09 14.10
CA PRO A 270 10.62 5.90 14.72
C PRO A 270 9.56 6.22 15.78
N GLN A 271 9.61 7.38 16.46
CA GLN A 271 8.59 7.79 17.43
C GLN A 271 7.21 8.01 16.78
N PRO A 272 7.06 8.85 15.74
CA PRO A 272 5.81 8.97 15.03
C PRO A 272 5.33 7.64 14.41
N ALA A 273 6.24 6.81 13.90
CA ALA A 273 5.89 5.49 13.37
C ALA A 273 5.32 4.57 14.46
N TYR A 274 5.98 4.52 15.64
CA TYR A 274 5.51 3.80 16.81
C TYR A 274 4.15 4.30 17.29
N HIS A 275 4.01 5.62 17.45
CA HIS A 275 2.77 6.24 17.90
C HIS A 275 1.61 5.92 16.98
N TYR A 276 1.82 6.06 15.66
CA TYR A 276 0.78 5.69 14.68
C TYR A 276 0.42 4.21 14.78
N ALA A 277 1.41 3.30 14.82
CA ALA A 277 1.16 1.87 14.94
C ALA A 277 0.39 1.53 16.24
N LEU A 278 0.75 2.16 17.36
CA LEU A 278 0.06 1.99 18.65
C LEU A 278 -1.39 2.49 18.57
N CYS A 279 -1.63 3.67 18.00
CA CYS A 279 -2.98 4.21 17.81
C CYS A 279 -3.84 3.26 16.98
N GLN A 280 -3.31 2.73 15.89
CA GLN A 280 -4.01 1.75 15.06
C GLN A 280 -4.32 0.45 15.82
N GLN A 281 -3.40 -0.05 16.64
CA GLN A 281 -3.64 -1.21 17.51
C GLN A 281 -4.78 -0.97 18.52
N VAL A 282 -4.89 0.24 19.03
CA VAL A 282 -5.92 0.60 20.03
C VAL A 282 -7.28 0.83 19.36
N VAL A 283 -7.33 1.51 18.23
CA VAL A 283 -8.57 1.90 17.54
C VAL A 283 -9.15 0.75 16.73
N GLU A 284 -8.32 0.10 15.92
CA GLU A 284 -8.74 -0.94 14.98
C GLU A 284 -8.56 -2.37 15.51
N GLY A 285 -7.84 -2.52 16.63
CA GLY A 285 -7.49 -3.80 17.20
C GLY A 285 -6.15 -4.34 16.73
N PRO A 286 -5.69 -5.47 17.34
CA PRO A 286 -4.34 -5.97 17.10
C PRO A 286 -4.15 -6.47 15.67
N ARG A 287 -3.08 -5.96 15.03
CA ARG A 287 -2.59 -6.34 13.70
C ARG A 287 -1.12 -6.70 13.77
N LEU A 288 -0.74 -7.77 13.10
CA LEU A 288 0.63 -8.29 13.10
C LEU A 288 1.64 -7.27 12.57
N ARG A 289 1.31 -6.56 11.49
CA ARG A 289 2.16 -5.53 10.87
C ARG A 289 2.55 -4.44 11.85
N PHE A 290 1.57 -3.87 12.53
CA PHE A 290 1.81 -2.80 13.51
C PHE A 290 2.54 -3.28 14.76
N LEU A 291 2.32 -4.53 15.18
CA LEU A 291 3.10 -5.11 16.28
C LEU A 291 4.59 -5.21 15.89
N LYS A 292 4.89 -5.68 14.68
CA LYS A 292 6.26 -5.69 14.15
C LYS A 292 6.86 -4.28 14.04
N MET A 293 6.07 -3.31 13.58
CA MET A 293 6.49 -1.90 13.53
C MET A 293 6.87 -1.38 14.91
N MET A 294 6.06 -1.67 15.92
CA MET A 294 6.33 -1.26 17.31
C MET A 294 7.61 -1.91 17.85
N ILE A 295 7.90 -3.17 17.52
CA ILE A 295 9.14 -3.86 17.87
C ILE A 295 10.34 -3.15 17.24
N ILE A 296 10.29 -2.89 15.92
CA ILE A 296 11.35 -2.20 15.19
C ILE A 296 11.62 -0.82 15.79
N CYS A 297 10.58 -0.03 16.00
CA CYS A 297 10.71 1.31 16.55
C CYS A 297 11.27 1.32 17.97
N SER A 298 10.81 0.40 18.86
CA SER A 298 11.32 0.28 20.22
C SER A 298 12.81 -0.09 20.25
N ALA A 299 13.23 -1.02 19.37
CA ALA A 299 14.64 -1.39 19.25
C ALA A 299 15.51 -0.21 18.76
N LEU A 300 15.05 0.52 17.74
CA LEU A 300 15.75 1.69 17.20
C LEU A 300 15.90 2.82 18.24
N GLN A 301 14.97 2.90 19.19
CA GLN A 301 14.98 3.88 20.26
C GLN A 301 15.70 3.42 21.54
N GLN A 302 16.29 2.23 21.50
CA GLN A 302 16.98 1.63 22.64
C GLN A 302 16.05 1.36 23.85
N GLU A 303 14.76 1.13 23.58
CA GLU A 303 13.79 0.73 24.59
C GLU A 303 13.73 -0.81 24.74
N ASP A 304 14.87 -1.41 25.10
CA ASP A 304 15.10 -2.87 25.07
C ASP A 304 14.06 -3.66 25.90
N ALA A 305 13.66 -3.13 27.07
CA ALA A 305 12.69 -3.78 27.93
C ALA A 305 11.29 -3.83 27.29
N LEU A 306 10.91 -2.78 26.56
CA LEU A 306 9.64 -2.73 25.86
C LEU A 306 9.67 -3.63 24.61
N CYS A 307 10.76 -3.56 23.84
CA CYS A 307 10.99 -4.41 22.70
C CYS A 307 10.91 -5.91 23.07
N SER A 308 11.60 -6.33 24.13
CA SER A 308 11.58 -7.71 24.62
C SER A 308 10.18 -8.20 25.02
N ARG A 309 9.35 -7.31 25.60
CA ARG A 309 7.96 -7.65 25.89
C ARG A 309 7.12 -7.92 24.64
N TYR A 310 7.30 -7.09 23.61
CA TYR A 310 6.59 -7.28 22.35
C TYR A 310 7.08 -8.53 21.61
N LEU A 311 8.39 -8.82 21.65
CA LEU A 311 8.95 -10.07 21.08
C LEU A 311 8.38 -11.30 21.78
N ALA A 312 8.35 -11.34 23.11
CA ALA A 312 7.74 -12.44 23.87
C ALA A 312 6.25 -12.62 23.56
N PHE A 313 5.56 -11.54 23.18
CA PHE A 313 4.17 -11.60 22.76
C PHE A 313 4.04 -12.12 21.32
N LEU A 314 4.91 -11.68 20.43
CA LEU A 314 4.93 -12.10 19.02
C LEU A 314 5.33 -13.57 18.86
N ASP A 315 6.22 -14.09 19.72
CA ASP A 315 6.68 -15.51 19.70
C ASP A 315 5.53 -16.52 19.92
N LYS A 316 4.42 -16.09 20.54
CA LYS A 316 3.20 -16.90 20.66
C LYS A 316 2.44 -17.06 19.33
N MET A 317 2.83 -16.36 18.28
CA MET A 317 2.16 -16.37 16.99
C MET A 317 2.83 -17.35 16.02
N PRO A 318 2.06 -18.16 15.30
CA PRO A 318 2.62 -19.07 14.29
C PRO A 318 3.42 -18.31 13.23
N PHE A 319 4.53 -18.90 12.79
CA PHE A 319 5.41 -18.42 11.73
C PHE A 319 6.12 -17.07 12.00
N GLN A 320 6.17 -16.62 13.28
CA GLN A 320 6.86 -15.38 13.63
C GLN A 320 8.23 -15.62 14.30
N HIS A 321 8.58 -16.86 14.55
CA HIS A 321 9.79 -17.23 15.28
C HIS A 321 11.08 -16.68 14.63
N GLU A 322 11.22 -16.74 13.32
CA GLU A 322 12.37 -16.19 12.60
C GLU A 322 12.54 -14.69 12.80
N PHE A 323 11.43 -13.94 12.79
CA PHE A 323 11.45 -12.52 13.08
C PHE A 323 11.86 -12.25 14.53
N VAL A 324 11.30 -13.02 15.48
CA VAL A 324 11.62 -12.90 16.92
C VAL A 324 13.09 -13.17 17.16
N GLU A 325 13.63 -14.30 16.72
CA GLU A 325 15.05 -14.64 16.85
C GLU A 325 15.97 -13.58 16.23
N THR A 326 15.56 -13.01 15.09
CA THR A 326 16.33 -11.97 14.41
C THR A 326 16.44 -10.72 15.28
N TRP A 327 15.33 -10.29 15.87
CA TRP A 327 15.33 -9.07 16.69
C TRP A 327 15.90 -9.30 18.09
N GLU A 328 15.76 -10.49 18.69
CA GLU A 328 16.47 -10.85 19.93
C GLU A 328 17.97 -10.77 19.74
N ARG A 329 18.51 -11.37 18.67
CA ARG A 329 19.93 -11.27 18.33
C ARG A 329 20.39 -9.81 18.09
N ARG A 330 19.54 -8.97 17.53
CA ARG A 330 19.83 -7.54 17.31
C ARG A 330 19.84 -6.74 18.62
N LEU A 331 19.01 -7.11 19.58
CA LEU A 331 19.06 -6.52 20.92
C LEU A 331 20.35 -6.90 21.66
N GLU A 332 20.78 -8.16 21.53
CA GLU A 332 22.04 -8.63 22.11
C GLU A 332 23.27 -8.03 21.40
N ASN A 333 23.20 -7.83 20.09
CA ASN A 333 24.26 -7.28 19.27
C ASN A 333 23.72 -6.21 18.29
N PRO A 334 23.68 -4.92 18.71
CA PRO A 334 23.18 -3.82 17.88
C PRO A 334 23.91 -3.64 16.54
N GLN A 335 25.13 -4.17 16.39
CA GLN A 335 25.88 -4.13 15.13
C GLN A 335 25.12 -4.84 14.00
N LEU A 336 24.37 -5.90 14.30
CA LEU A 336 23.57 -6.62 13.31
C LEU A 336 22.45 -5.74 12.71
N THR A 337 21.93 -4.80 13.48
CA THR A 337 20.95 -3.82 12.95
C THR A 337 21.63 -2.81 12.02
N ALA A 338 22.88 -2.40 12.36
CA ALA A 338 23.65 -1.50 11.52
C ALA A 338 24.13 -2.13 10.20
N GLU A 339 24.13 -3.45 10.10
CA GLU A 339 24.46 -4.21 8.88
C GLU A 339 23.22 -4.47 7.98
N ASP A 340 22.02 -4.23 8.49
CA ASP A 340 20.78 -4.42 7.73
C ASP A 340 20.59 -3.27 6.71
N PRO A 341 20.51 -3.58 5.39
CA PRO A 341 20.36 -2.56 4.35
C PRO A 341 19.12 -1.68 4.51
N THR A 342 18.08 -2.19 5.16
CA THR A 342 16.84 -1.42 5.42
C THR A 342 16.98 -0.49 6.61
N MET A 343 17.78 -0.86 7.60
CA MET A 343 17.87 -0.19 8.89
C MET A 343 19.08 0.76 9.00
N VAL A 344 20.16 0.51 8.25
CA VAL A 344 21.42 1.26 8.39
C VAL A 344 21.23 2.77 8.24
N ARG A 345 20.44 3.21 7.27
CA ARG A 345 20.15 4.65 7.05
C ARG A 345 19.33 5.23 8.19
N ILE A 346 18.36 4.49 8.68
CA ILE A 346 17.48 4.92 9.78
C ILE A 346 18.33 5.10 11.04
N LEU A 347 19.16 4.10 11.39
CA LEU A 347 20.02 4.15 12.57
C LEU A 347 20.99 5.34 12.57
N GLN A 348 21.55 5.66 11.42
CA GLN A 348 22.49 6.78 11.31
C GLN A 348 21.85 8.14 11.59
N GLN A 349 20.52 8.22 11.51
CA GLN A 349 19.78 9.46 11.46
C GLN A 349 18.62 9.54 12.44
N VAL A 350 18.36 8.46 13.19
CA VAL A 350 17.29 8.42 14.18
C VAL A 350 17.43 9.56 15.19
N SER A 351 16.35 10.27 15.42
CA SER A 351 16.29 11.27 16.48
C SER A 351 15.67 10.64 17.73
N PHE A 352 16.33 10.85 18.87
CA PHE A 352 15.82 10.42 20.19
C PHE A 352 14.99 11.52 20.86
N GLU A 353 14.82 12.68 20.22
CA GLU A 353 14.02 13.77 20.75
C GLU A 353 12.54 13.60 20.41
N ASP A 354 11.70 13.67 21.45
CA ASP A 354 10.25 13.74 21.34
C ASP A 354 9.78 15.07 20.73
N GLY A 355 8.67 15.08 20.00
CA GLY A 355 8.04 16.31 19.58
C GLY A 355 7.42 16.32 18.19
N PHE A 356 7.20 15.14 17.59
CA PHE A 356 6.49 15.02 16.31
C PHE A 356 5.04 14.52 16.45
N GLU A 357 4.52 14.52 17.66
CA GLU A 357 3.36 13.74 18.07
C GLU A 357 2.06 14.10 17.35
N ASN A 358 1.92 15.36 16.90
CA ASN A 358 0.63 15.86 16.45
C ASN A 358 0.50 16.01 14.93
N ASP A 359 1.58 15.95 14.16
CA ASP A 359 1.57 16.32 12.74
C ASP A 359 2.28 15.32 11.81
N TYR A 360 2.38 14.06 12.23
CA TYR A 360 3.01 12.99 11.45
C TYR A 360 2.31 12.72 10.09
N ALA A 361 1.07 13.16 9.94
CA ALA A 361 0.31 13.04 8.70
C ALA A 361 0.49 14.24 7.73
N ARG A 362 1.31 15.23 8.10
CA ARG A 362 1.51 16.44 7.29
C ARG A 362 2.95 16.52 6.78
N PRO A 363 3.20 16.29 5.48
CA PRO A 363 4.55 16.26 4.93
C PRO A 363 5.37 17.52 5.20
N CYS A 364 4.74 18.69 5.20
CA CYS A 364 5.41 19.97 5.47
C CYS A 364 5.99 20.03 6.90
N TYR A 365 5.27 19.56 7.90
CA TYR A 365 5.77 19.55 9.29
C TYR A 365 6.86 18.50 9.49
N ILE A 366 6.69 17.31 8.90
CA ILE A 366 7.73 16.28 8.89
C ILE A 366 9.00 16.85 8.26
N GLY A 367 8.91 17.45 7.09
CA GLY A 367 10.03 18.03 6.38
C GLY A 367 10.70 19.17 7.15
N PHE A 368 9.91 20.06 7.77
CA PHE A 368 10.43 21.13 8.62
C PHE A 368 11.19 20.57 9.82
N ASN A 369 10.59 19.66 10.56
CA ASN A 369 11.18 19.08 11.75
C ASN A 369 12.47 18.32 11.45
N LEU A 370 12.52 17.55 10.37
CA LEU A 370 13.75 16.88 9.94
C LEU A 370 14.88 17.86 9.67
N GLY A 371 14.58 18.98 8.99
CA GLY A 371 15.60 20.00 8.67
C GLY A 371 16.10 20.80 9.86
N VAL A 372 15.27 20.98 10.90
CA VAL A 372 15.64 21.81 12.08
C VAL A 372 16.32 20.99 13.17
N ARG A 373 15.85 19.79 13.45
CA ARG A 373 16.30 19.01 14.61
C ARG A 373 17.55 18.19 14.37
N ARG A 374 17.75 17.70 13.15
CA ARG A 374 18.93 16.91 12.82
C ARG A 374 19.40 17.19 11.40
N ALA A 375 20.33 18.11 11.25
CA ALA A 375 20.92 18.51 9.99
C ALA A 375 21.94 17.47 9.48
N THR A 376 21.51 16.26 9.18
CA THR A 376 22.32 15.33 8.37
C THR A 376 22.05 15.56 6.88
N PRO A 377 22.96 15.19 5.98
CA PRO A 377 22.72 15.30 4.53
C PRO A 377 21.40 14.66 4.09
N GLU A 378 21.06 13.50 4.62
CA GLU A 378 19.86 12.75 4.25
C GLU A 378 18.58 13.38 4.80
N THR A 379 18.57 13.83 6.06
CA THR A 379 17.41 14.55 6.62
C THR A 379 17.19 15.88 5.91
N LEU A 380 18.27 16.56 5.49
CA LEU A 380 18.19 17.76 4.68
C LEU A 380 17.56 17.47 3.31
N LYS A 381 17.95 16.35 2.65
CA LYS A 381 17.35 15.93 1.36
C LYS A 381 15.88 15.56 1.52
N ALA A 382 15.51 14.81 2.53
CA ALA A 382 14.11 14.46 2.81
C ALA A 382 13.26 15.71 3.10
N SER A 383 13.82 16.64 3.87
CA SER A 383 13.20 17.95 4.16
C SER A 383 13.06 18.82 2.90
N MET A 384 14.06 18.80 2.01
CA MET A 384 13.98 19.46 0.70
C MET A 384 12.90 18.86 -0.18
N ALA A 385 12.80 17.52 -0.23
CA ALA A 385 11.75 16.85 -0.98
C ALA A 385 10.35 17.24 -0.47
N ALA A 386 10.17 17.29 0.84
CA ALA A 386 8.92 17.75 1.45
C ALA A 386 8.60 19.21 1.08
N ALA A 387 9.59 20.10 1.05
CA ALA A 387 9.40 21.50 0.63
C ALA A 387 9.01 21.61 -0.85
N LEU A 388 9.63 20.84 -1.74
CA LEU A 388 9.27 20.75 -3.15
C LEU A 388 7.84 20.21 -3.33
N TYR A 389 7.50 19.14 -2.61
CA TYR A 389 6.17 18.54 -2.64
C TYR A 389 5.09 19.52 -2.17
N CYS A 390 5.35 20.28 -1.10
CA CYS A 390 4.45 21.30 -0.60
C CYS A 390 4.46 22.59 -1.41
N LYS A 391 5.28 22.70 -2.47
CA LYS A 391 5.47 23.93 -3.29
C LYS A 391 5.94 25.14 -2.47
N ASP A 392 6.61 24.89 -1.35
CA ASP A 392 7.10 25.91 -0.43
C ASP A 392 8.49 26.41 -0.87
N LEU A 393 8.44 27.41 -1.77
CA LEU A 393 9.66 27.97 -2.36
C LEU A 393 10.58 28.65 -1.32
N ASP A 394 10.04 29.23 -0.24
CA ASP A 394 10.84 29.88 0.79
C ASP A 394 11.69 28.83 1.55
N ASN A 395 11.06 27.73 1.91
CA ASN A 395 11.77 26.61 2.52
C ASN A 395 12.73 25.91 1.55
N VAL A 396 12.43 25.86 0.24
CA VAL A 396 13.37 25.36 -0.78
C VAL A 396 14.62 26.25 -0.82
N ILE A 397 14.47 27.59 -0.89
CA ILE A 397 15.59 28.54 -0.91
C ILE A 397 16.45 28.39 0.35
N PHE A 398 15.82 28.35 1.51
CA PHE A 398 16.51 28.21 2.79
C PHE A 398 17.36 26.92 2.83
N ARG A 399 16.78 25.78 2.45
CA ARG A 399 17.47 24.48 2.46
C ARG A 399 18.52 24.35 1.37
N ALA A 400 18.29 24.96 0.20
CA ALA A 400 19.26 24.97 -0.88
C ALA A 400 20.58 25.63 -0.49
N ALA A 401 20.54 26.65 0.35
CA ALA A 401 21.75 27.31 0.85
C ALA A 401 22.65 26.36 1.68
N TYR A 402 22.08 25.36 2.35
CA TYR A 402 22.84 24.32 3.04
C TYR A 402 23.20 23.16 2.11
N LEU A 403 22.27 22.73 1.25
CA LEU A 403 22.45 21.59 0.36
C LEU A 403 23.62 21.82 -0.60
N LYS A 404 23.78 23.03 -1.16
CA LYS A 404 24.89 23.37 -2.06
C LYS A 404 26.27 23.28 -1.44
N GLN A 405 26.37 23.25 -0.10
CA GLN A 405 27.63 23.07 0.61
C GLN A 405 28.03 21.59 0.70
N ILE A 406 27.11 20.69 0.46
CA ILE A 406 27.26 19.24 0.61
C ILE A 406 27.42 18.58 -0.76
N GLU A 407 26.58 18.99 -1.73
CA GLU A 407 26.56 18.41 -3.09
C GLU A 407 26.07 19.43 -4.13
N ALA A 408 26.20 19.09 -5.40
CA ALA A 408 25.60 19.85 -6.48
C ALA A 408 24.08 19.87 -6.35
N LEU A 409 23.43 21.03 -6.58
CA LEU A 409 22.00 21.15 -6.46
C LEU A 409 21.27 20.26 -7.49
N PRO A 410 20.35 19.38 -7.04
CA PRO A 410 19.56 18.55 -7.93
C PRO A 410 18.69 19.37 -8.91
N THR A 411 18.31 18.78 -10.03
CA THR A 411 17.57 19.46 -11.11
C THR A 411 16.29 20.12 -10.60
N TYR A 412 15.47 19.43 -9.81
CA TYR A 412 14.21 19.98 -9.29
C TYR A 412 14.41 21.18 -8.35
N VAL A 413 15.49 21.15 -7.57
CA VAL A 413 15.85 22.28 -6.71
C VAL A 413 16.28 23.49 -7.56
N GLN A 414 17.08 23.28 -8.58
CA GLN A 414 17.48 24.35 -9.51
C GLN A 414 16.25 24.94 -10.24
N GLU A 415 15.34 24.10 -10.72
CA GLU A 415 14.08 24.53 -11.34
C GLU A 415 13.26 25.42 -10.36
N ALA A 416 13.10 24.97 -9.10
CA ALA A 416 12.38 25.71 -8.07
C ALA A 416 13.04 27.07 -7.76
N LEU A 417 14.36 27.13 -7.66
CA LEU A 417 15.10 28.37 -7.42
C LEU A 417 14.94 29.37 -8.59
N VAL A 418 14.97 28.89 -9.84
CA VAL A 418 14.71 29.75 -11.00
C VAL A 418 13.27 30.25 -11.04
N VAL A 419 12.29 29.41 -10.72
CA VAL A 419 10.88 29.83 -10.56
C VAL A 419 10.75 30.93 -9.49
N ALA A 420 11.37 30.72 -8.32
CA ALA A 420 11.35 31.71 -7.24
C ALA A 420 12.03 33.04 -7.62
N SER A 421 13.06 32.98 -8.45
CA SER A 421 13.80 34.17 -8.90
C SER A 421 12.96 35.12 -9.76
N ALA A 422 11.87 34.66 -10.36
CA ALA A 422 10.97 35.51 -11.13
C ALA A 422 10.37 36.66 -10.26
N LYS A 423 10.15 36.40 -8.97
CA LYS A 423 9.70 37.40 -7.99
C LYS A 423 10.84 38.04 -7.20
N ARG A 424 11.96 37.34 -7.06
CA ARG A 424 13.12 37.72 -6.22
C ARG A 424 14.43 37.48 -7.00
N PRO A 425 14.84 38.40 -7.90
CA PRO A 425 16.02 38.22 -8.79
C PRO A 425 17.34 37.98 -8.03
N GLU A 426 17.43 38.45 -6.77
CA GLU A 426 18.58 38.26 -5.89
C GLU A 426 18.90 36.78 -5.60
N ILE A 427 17.93 35.88 -5.76
CA ILE A 427 18.14 34.44 -5.59
C ILE A 427 19.22 33.92 -6.56
N LEU A 428 19.21 34.35 -7.81
CA LEU A 428 20.23 33.92 -8.80
C LEU A 428 21.63 34.46 -8.46
N GLN A 429 21.74 35.56 -7.71
CA GLN A 429 23.04 36.03 -7.20
C GLN A 429 23.52 35.17 -6.02
N GLN A 430 22.60 34.67 -5.23
CA GLN A 430 22.90 33.77 -4.11
C GLN A 430 23.28 32.34 -4.58
N PHE A 431 22.80 31.91 -5.75
CA PHE A 431 23.04 30.59 -6.35
C PHE A 431 23.67 30.73 -7.75
N PRO A 432 24.91 31.23 -7.86
CA PRO A 432 25.58 31.46 -9.14
C PRO A 432 25.92 30.15 -9.87
N GLU A 433 25.88 29.01 -9.20
CA GLU A 433 26.06 27.67 -9.76
C GLU A 433 24.93 27.22 -10.70
N ILE A 434 23.76 27.90 -10.67
CA ILE A 434 22.66 27.60 -11.57
C ILE A 434 23.04 27.99 -13.02
N SER A 435 23.10 27.00 -13.87
CA SER A 435 23.54 27.16 -15.26
C SER A 435 22.56 28.01 -16.09
N ASP A 436 23.07 28.68 -17.11
CA ASP A 436 22.21 29.38 -18.07
C ASP A 436 21.29 28.40 -18.84
N MET A 437 21.73 27.18 -19.02
CA MET A 437 20.88 26.10 -19.58
C MET A 437 19.64 25.84 -18.75
N MET A 438 19.76 25.87 -17.41
CA MET A 438 18.61 25.72 -16.52
C MET A 438 17.64 26.92 -16.64
N LYS A 439 18.16 28.14 -16.73
CA LYS A 439 17.35 29.35 -16.95
C LYS A 439 16.60 29.28 -18.29
N ILE A 440 17.27 28.82 -19.36
CA ILE A 440 16.66 28.61 -20.68
C ILE A 440 15.57 27.52 -20.57
N ARG A 441 15.83 26.41 -19.87
CA ARG A 441 14.86 25.34 -19.67
C ARG A 441 13.58 25.87 -19.01
N VAL A 442 13.70 26.63 -17.92
CA VAL A 442 12.53 27.21 -17.22
C VAL A 442 11.81 28.24 -18.11
N SER A 443 12.55 29.07 -18.88
CA SER A 443 11.96 30.01 -19.82
C SER A 443 11.20 29.32 -20.96
N SER A 444 11.74 28.21 -21.49
CA SER A 444 11.05 27.40 -22.50
C SER A 444 9.76 26.82 -21.95
N PHE A 445 9.79 26.26 -20.73
CA PHE A 445 8.59 25.79 -20.07
C PHE A 445 7.55 26.92 -19.91
N ALA A 446 7.98 28.08 -19.40
CA ALA A 446 7.07 29.22 -19.17
C ALA A 446 6.38 29.68 -20.47
N ASN A 447 7.12 29.70 -21.60
CA ASN A 447 6.56 30.05 -22.90
C ASN A 447 5.55 29.01 -23.40
N GLU A 448 5.87 27.71 -23.25
CA GLU A 448 4.98 26.61 -23.66
C GLU A 448 3.76 26.48 -22.74
N ALA A 449 3.93 26.74 -21.45
CA ALA A 449 2.86 26.66 -20.43
C ALA A 449 1.93 27.87 -20.40
N SER A 450 2.39 29.04 -20.88
CA SER A 450 1.65 30.31 -20.81
C SER A 450 0.20 30.23 -21.33
N PRO A 451 -0.11 29.55 -22.47
CA PRO A 451 -1.48 29.45 -22.96
C PRO A 451 -2.42 28.65 -22.03
N TYR A 452 -1.84 27.82 -21.17
CA TYR A 452 -2.56 26.86 -20.33
C TYR A 452 -2.67 27.30 -18.87
N LEU A 453 -2.01 28.41 -18.46
CA LEU A 453 -1.97 28.84 -17.06
C LEU A 453 -3.34 29.23 -16.50
N GLU A 454 -4.26 29.71 -17.32
CA GLU A 454 -5.60 30.15 -16.95
C GLU A 454 -6.67 29.09 -17.28
N GLN A 455 -6.32 27.98 -17.90
CA GLN A 455 -7.28 26.94 -18.27
C GLN A 455 -7.67 26.09 -17.05
N GLU A 456 -8.97 25.86 -16.90
CA GLU A 456 -9.52 24.96 -15.87
C GLU A 456 -9.46 23.48 -16.29
N ASP A 457 -9.49 23.21 -17.62
CA ASP A 457 -9.43 21.84 -18.13
C ASP A 457 -7.99 21.31 -18.12
N THR A 458 -7.74 20.39 -17.20
CA THR A 458 -6.43 19.74 -17.03
C THR A 458 -6.12 18.70 -18.09
N SER A 459 -7.10 18.23 -18.89
CA SER A 459 -6.91 17.22 -19.92
C SER A 459 -6.13 17.78 -21.12
N GLU A 460 -6.46 18.99 -21.57
CA GLU A 460 -5.71 19.65 -22.65
C GLU A 460 -4.27 19.99 -22.22
N VAL A 461 -4.09 20.40 -20.96
CA VAL A 461 -2.76 20.66 -20.37
C VAL A 461 -1.92 19.40 -20.36
N TYR A 462 -2.51 18.28 -19.96
CA TYR A 462 -1.84 16.99 -19.91
C TYR A 462 -1.39 16.54 -21.31
N GLU A 463 -2.27 16.56 -22.29
CA GLU A 463 -1.95 16.17 -23.67
C GLU A 463 -0.85 17.04 -24.29
N ALA A 464 -0.83 18.35 -23.97
CA ALA A 464 0.11 19.30 -24.56
C ALA A 464 1.50 19.29 -23.90
N LEU A 465 1.57 19.09 -22.58
CA LEU A 465 2.79 19.37 -21.81
C LEU A 465 3.37 18.16 -21.11
N TYR A 466 2.58 17.13 -20.80
CA TYR A 466 3.02 16.04 -19.91
C TYR A 466 4.14 15.19 -20.50
N GLU A 467 4.09 14.86 -21.79
CA GLU A 467 5.13 14.05 -22.43
C GLU A 467 6.53 14.68 -22.29
N LYS A 468 6.62 15.99 -22.37
CA LYS A 468 7.89 16.74 -22.30
C LYS A 468 8.28 17.18 -20.90
N TRP A 469 7.29 17.56 -20.08
CA TRP A 469 7.52 18.27 -18.82
C TRP A 469 6.99 17.54 -17.59
N GLY A 470 6.22 16.47 -17.75
CA GLY A 470 5.56 15.75 -16.66
C GLY A 470 6.52 15.33 -15.55
N ASN A 471 7.74 14.93 -15.92
CA ASN A 471 8.79 14.53 -14.98
C ASN A 471 9.61 15.72 -14.43
N SER A 472 9.03 16.91 -14.29
CA SER A 472 9.70 18.09 -13.79
C SER A 472 8.97 18.73 -12.61
N PHE A 473 9.75 19.39 -11.75
CA PHE A 473 9.14 20.25 -10.71
C PHE A 473 8.30 21.36 -11.33
N LEU A 474 8.67 21.87 -12.51
CA LEU A 474 7.94 22.92 -13.22
C LEU A 474 6.51 22.51 -13.52
N TYR A 475 6.31 21.31 -14.11
CA TYR A 475 4.96 20.81 -14.39
C TYR A 475 4.16 20.61 -13.09
N TYR A 476 4.77 19.95 -12.11
CA TYR A 476 4.14 19.75 -10.80
C TYR A 476 3.77 21.08 -10.11
N TYR A 477 4.67 22.05 -10.13
CA TYR A 477 4.44 23.36 -9.47
C TYR A 477 3.24 24.11 -10.04
N TYR A 478 3.12 24.13 -11.37
CA TYR A 478 2.07 24.92 -12.04
C TYR A 478 0.76 24.15 -12.25
N PHE A 479 0.82 22.84 -12.48
CA PHE A 479 -0.35 22.06 -12.90
C PHE A 479 -0.70 20.91 -11.93
N GLY A 480 0.22 20.40 -11.17
CA GLY A 480 -0.07 19.40 -10.14
C GLY A 480 -0.99 19.97 -9.05
N ASN A 481 -2.05 19.29 -8.69
CA ASN A 481 -3.00 19.66 -7.63
C ASN A 481 -3.63 21.05 -7.77
N ARG A 482 -3.79 21.55 -8.98
CA ARG A 482 -4.20 22.94 -9.27
C ARG A 482 -5.50 23.34 -8.59
N ASN A 483 -6.48 22.43 -8.51
CA ASN A 483 -7.80 22.72 -7.98
C ASN A 483 -7.94 22.60 -6.45
N ARG A 484 -6.92 22.10 -5.74
CA ARG A 484 -7.00 21.81 -4.30
C ARG A 484 -6.03 22.62 -3.44
N ALA A 485 -4.87 23.02 -3.96
CA ALA A 485 -3.86 23.76 -3.20
C ALA A 485 -4.27 25.19 -2.84
N VAL A 486 -5.12 25.83 -3.64
CA VAL A 486 -5.57 27.20 -3.42
C VAL A 486 -6.69 27.30 -2.36
N GLN A 487 -7.44 26.22 -2.14
CA GLN A 487 -8.59 26.23 -1.21
C GLN A 487 -8.19 26.01 0.26
N ASP A 488 -7.04 25.45 0.55
CA ASP A 488 -6.67 25.06 1.91
C ASP A 488 -5.87 26.10 2.70
N GLY A 489 -5.66 27.31 2.18
CA GLY A 489 -5.05 28.42 2.92
C GLY A 489 -3.62 28.16 3.44
N PHE A 490 -2.88 27.34 2.78
CA PHE A 490 -1.56 26.85 3.21
C PHE A 490 -0.48 27.92 3.31
N VAL A 491 -0.66 29.05 2.65
CA VAL A 491 0.31 30.18 2.62
C VAL A 491 0.35 30.94 3.96
N THR A 492 -0.63 30.74 4.85
CA THR A 492 -0.78 31.54 6.08
C THR A 492 -0.35 30.83 7.37
N ALA A 493 0.06 29.58 7.32
CA ALA A 493 0.38 28.80 8.55
C ALA A 493 1.88 28.71 8.89
N VAL A 494 2.73 29.44 8.19
CA VAL A 494 4.20 29.43 8.41
C VAL A 494 4.75 30.87 8.64
N ASN A 495 3.90 31.78 9.11
CA ASN A 495 4.35 33.09 9.62
C ASN A 495 4.41 33.05 11.14
#